data_f115c8e7c3434ea82de2bccc1dcc2e3c
#
_entry.id   f115c8e7c3434ea82de2bccc1dcc2e3c
#
_cell.length_a   1.000
_cell.length_b   1.000
_cell.length_c   1.000
_cell.angle_alpha   90.00
_cell.angle_beta   90.00
_cell.angle_gamma   90.00
#
_symmetry.space_group_name_H-M   'P 1'
#
loop_
_entity.id
_entity.type
_entity.pdbx_description
1 polymer ?
#
loop_
_entity_poly.entity_id
_entity_poly.type
_entity_poly.pdbx_seq_one_letter_code
_entity_poly.pdbx_strand_id
1 'polypeptide(L)'
;MMRFVTEGYHHVKKSNSRKYRYILALDPSGSFYEGKGTTGWCLFDTVKNKFINCGSLYAKDYDSMEAYWQAVIDLIKQNFLSNTIIVCEDYLLYANKLQNQINSRMETPKLIGCLQLFCYQYNLPYHMQTASEVKTRWANHILEHRGYIELINKRGEYRPTSGKCETYSHHSLDAIRHAIHYAIFKNN
;
A
#
# COMPACT_ATOMS: atom_id res chain seq x y z
N MET A 1 -47.50 19.04 40.66
CA MET A 1 -46.49 19.84 39.95
C MET A 1 -45.25 18.94 39.80
N MET A 2 -45.18 18.17 38.69
CA MET A 2 -44.09 17.20 38.41
C MET A 2 -42.98 17.92 37.65
N ARG A 3 -41.75 17.90 38.20
CA ARG A 3 -40.56 18.40 37.54
C ARG A 3 -39.99 17.25 36.68
N PHE A 4 -39.94 17.46 35.37
CA PHE A 4 -39.19 16.61 34.46
C PHE A 4 -37.69 16.95 34.57
N VAL A 5 -36.90 15.93 34.98
CA VAL A 5 -35.44 15.97 34.92
C VAL A 5 -35.06 15.59 33.53
N THR A 6 -34.49 16.53 32.77
CA THR A 6 -33.88 16.25 31.46
C THR A 6 -32.51 15.64 31.69
N GLU A 7 -32.38 14.32 31.49
CA GLU A 7 -31.10 13.65 31.42
C GLU A 7 -30.35 14.11 30.18
N GLY A 8 -29.22 14.74 30.42
CA GLY A 8 -28.30 15.15 29.35
C GLY A 8 -27.68 13.94 28.67
N TYR A 9 -27.93 13.78 27.37
CA TYR A 9 -27.21 12.85 26.53
C TYR A 9 -25.74 13.25 26.45
N HIS A 10 -24.89 12.57 27.22
CA HIS A 10 -23.46 12.64 27.03
C HIS A 10 -23.10 11.96 25.70
N HIS A 11 -22.85 12.76 24.69
CA HIS A 11 -22.15 12.28 23.49
C HIS A 11 -20.76 11.77 23.92
N VAL A 12 -20.63 10.47 24.13
CA VAL A 12 -19.34 9.81 24.21
C VAL A 12 -18.70 9.96 22.85
N LYS A 13 -17.74 10.91 22.74
CA LYS A 13 -16.83 10.96 21.59
C LYS A 13 -16.13 9.61 21.53
N LYS A 14 -16.51 8.74 20.56
CA LYS A 14 -15.71 7.56 20.22
C LYS A 14 -14.31 8.10 19.93
N SER A 15 -13.34 7.76 20.77
CA SER A 15 -11.95 8.00 20.47
C SER A 15 -11.64 7.17 19.22
N ASN A 16 -11.42 7.81 18.09
CA ASN A 16 -10.93 7.15 16.87
C ASN A 16 -9.48 6.73 17.10
N SER A 17 -9.25 5.74 17.98
CA SER A 17 -7.94 5.14 18.17
C SER A 17 -7.67 4.24 16.96
N ARG A 18 -6.84 4.73 16.05
CA ARG A 18 -6.39 3.93 14.90
C ARG A 18 -5.61 2.72 15.40
N LYS A 19 -5.95 1.54 14.87
CA LYS A 19 -5.33 0.27 15.27
C LYS A 19 -3.82 0.27 14.99
N TYR A 20 -3.38 0.83 13.85
CA TYR A 20 -1.98 0.94 13.47
C TYR A 20 -1.63 2.41 13.18
N ARG A 21 -0.49 2.85 13.71
CA ARG A 21 0.03 4.18 13.42
C ARG A 21 0.66 4.26 12.04
N TYR A 22 1.40 3.24 11.64
CA TYR A 22 2.09 3.21 10.37
C TYR A 22 1.51 2.15 9.44
N ILE A 23 1.43 2.48 8.18
CA ILE A 23 1.04 1.57 7.10
C ILE A 23 2.19 1.52 6.12
N LEU A 24 2.80 0.34 5.97
CA LEU A 24 3.75 0.06 4.90
C LEU A 24 2.98 -0.66 3.79
N ALA A 25 2.63 0.07 2.74
CA ALA A 25 1.89 -0.47 1.61
C ALA A 25 2.81 -0.87 0.47
N LEU A 26 2.48 -1.98 -0.19
CA LEU A 26 3.22 -2.60 -1.29
C LEU A 26 2.28 -2.89 -2.46
N ASP A 27 2.73 -2.57 -3.67
CA ASP A 27 2.18 -3.07 -4.95
C ASP A 27 3.27 -3.89 -5.65
N PRO A 28 3.35 -5.21 -5.36
CA PRO A 28 4.43 -6.05 -5.87
C PRO A 28 4.20 -6.46 -7.33
N SER A 29 5.28 -6.43 -8.12
CA SER A 29 5.34 -7.07 -9.44
C SER A 29 6.57 -7.96 -9.52
N GLY A 30 6.33 -9.27 -9.65
CA GLY A 30 7.38 -10.27 -9.67
C GLY A 30 8.00 -10.54 -11.04
N SER A 31 7.63 -9.83 -12.11
CA SER A 31 8.00 -10.09 -13.51
C SER A 31 9.50 -9.90 -13.80
N PHE A 32 10.35 -10.68 -13.14
CA PHE A 32 11.82 -10.58 -13.23
C PHE A 32 12.35 -10.94 -14.62
N TYR A 33 11.94 -12.09 -15.17
CA TYR A 33 12.47 -12.57 -16.45
C TYR A 33 12.09 -11.71 -17.66
N GLU A 34 11.04 -10.91 -17.54
CA GLU A 34 10.68 -9.93 -18.57
C GLU A 34 11.42 -8.60 -18.40
N GLY A 35 12.23 -8.45 -17.35
CA GLY A 35 12.90 -7.18 -16.99
C GLY A 35 11.95 -6.04 -16.64
N LYS A 36 10.67 -6.34 -16.41
CA LYS A 36 9.59 -5.35 -16.19
C LYS A 36 9.12 -5.27 -14.74
N GLY A 37 9.57 -6.18 -13.88
CA GLY A 37 9.14 -6.21 -12.48
C GLY A 37 9.44 -4.90 -11.77
N THR A 38 8.43 -4.36 -11.11
CA THR A 38 8.56 -3.14 -10.33
C THR A 38 7.67 -3.27 -9.11
N THR A 39 8.27 -3.30 -7.93
CA THR A 39 7.52 -3.24 -6.67
C THR A 39 7.45 -1.81 -6.19
N GLY A 40 6.26 -1.24 -6.20
CA GLY A 40 5.98 0.05 -5.59
C GLY A 40 5.72 -0.08 -4.10
N TRP A 41 6.10 0.93 -3.33
CA TRP A 41 5.87 0.94 -1.91
C TRP A 41 5.68 2.36 -1.35
N CYS A 42 5.00 2.47 -0.21
CA CYS A 42 4.98 3.69 0.58
C CYS A 42 4.81 3.40 2.07
N LEU A 43 5.41 4.24 2.90
CA LEU A 43 5.24 4.29 4.36
C LEU A 43 4.40 5.52 4.73
N PHE A 44 3.25 5.30 5.35
CA PHE A 44 2.27 6.33 5.69
C PHE A 44 2.08 6.43 7.21
N ASP A 45 2.16 7.64 7.79
CA ASP A 45 1.81 7.93 9.19
C ASP A 45 0.34 8.34 9.27
N THR A 46 -0.49 7.48 9.81
CA THR A 46 -1.95 7.68 9.90
C THR A 46 -2.34 8.80 10.88
N VAL A 47 -1.49 9.08 11.89
CA VAL A 47 -1.74 10.14 12.87
C VAL A 47 -1.44 11.51 12.27
N LYS A 48 -0.31 11.62 11.57
CA LYS A 48 0.08 12.86 10.88
C LYS A 48 -0.65 13.04 9.56
N ASN A 49 -1.29 11.99 9.05
CA ASN A 49 -1.93 11.91 7.72
C ASN A 49 -0.96 12.31 6.59
N LYS A 50 0.28 11.77 6.64
CA LYS A 50 1.37 12.13 5.72
C LYS A 50 2.19 10.90 5.35
N PHE A 51 2.69 10.89 4.12
CA PHE A 51 3.72 9.93 3.71
C PHE A 51 5.04 10.29 4.39
N ILE A 52 5.75 9.27 4.86
CA ILE A 52 7.11 9.38 5.41
C ILE A 52 8.11 9.17 4.28
N ASN A 53 7.90 8.09 3.53
CA ASN A 53 8.74 7.69 2.42
C ASN A 53 7.95 6.88 1.40
N CYS A 54 8.36 6.90 0.14
CA CYS A 54 7.83 6.03 -0.89
C CYS A 54 8.88 5.80 -1.99
N GLY A 55 8.64 4.81 -2.85
CA GLY A 55 9.56 4.54 -3.94
C GLY A 55 9.20 3.27 -4.71
N SER A 56 10.14 2.85 -5.53
CA SER A 56 10.05 1.63 -6.33
C SER A 56 11.35 0.88 -6.31
N LEU A 57 11.26 -0.45 -6.29
CA LEU A 57 12.35 -1.38 -6.60
C LEU A 57 12.11 -1.94 -8.00
N TYR A 58 13.15 -1.94 -8.83
CA TYR A 58 13.07 -2.44 -10.20
C TYR A 58 13.82 -3.76 -10.31
N ALA A 59 13.17 -4.81 -10.80
CA ALA A 59 13.78 -6.13 -10.97
C ALA A 59 15.05 -6.11 -11.82
N LYS A 60 15.13 -5.21 -12.81
CA LYS A 60 16.31 -5.02 -13.67
C LYS A 60 17.59 -4.59 -12.94
N ASP A 61 17.47 -4.11 -11.70
CA ASP A 61 18.61 -3.64 -10.90
C ASP A 61 19.25 -4.77 -10.07
N TYR A 62 18.77 -6.02 -10.25
CA TYR A 62 19.21 -7.21 -9.51
C TYR A 62 19.65 -8.33 -10.46
N ASP A 63 20.63 -9.10 -10.03
CA ASP A 63 21.21 -10.18 -10.85
C ASP A 63 20.35 -11.44 -10.91
N SER A 64 19.42 -11.63 -9.96
CA SER A 64 18.51 -12.77 -9.91
C SER A 64 17.14 -12.41 -9.34
N MET A 65 16.16 -13.26 -9.62
CA MET A 65 14.80 -13.14 -9.10
C MET A 65 14.80 -13.21 -7.56
N GLU A 66 15.59 -14.08 -7.00
CA GLU A 66 15.74 -14.27 -5.56
C GLU A 66 16.36 -13.03 -4.90
N ALA A 67 17.38 -12.44 -5.53
CA ALA A 67 18.00 -11.19 -5.05
C ALA A 67 16.99 -10.04 -5.07
N TYR A 68 16.18 -9.93 -6.12
CA TYR A 68 15.10 -8.95 -6.18
C TYR A 68 14.05 -9.15 -5.08
N TRP A 69 13.57 -10.39 -4.88
CA TRP A 69 12.61 -10.70 -3.84
C TRP A 69 13.16 -10.47 -2.44
N GLN A 70 14.44 -10.82 -2.23
CA GLN A 70 15.14 -10.52 -0.98
C GLN A 70 15.20 -9.01 -0.72
N ALA A 71 15.43 -8.20 -1.75
CA ALA A 71 15.43 -6.73 -1.61
C ALA A 71 14.06 -6.18 -1.21
N VAL A 72 12.94 -6.79 -1.69
CA VAL A 72 11.59 -6.42 -1.22
C VAL A 72 11.40 -6.78 0.26
N ILE A 73 11.90 -7.93 0.71
CA ILE A 73 11.88 -8.31 2.13
C ILE A 73 12.73 -7.36 2.96
N ASP A 74 13.92 -7.00 2.50
CA ASP A 74 14.81 -6.09 3.22
C ASP A 74 14.25 -4.66 3.29
N LEU A 75 13.53 -4.22 2.27
CA LEU A 75 12.75 -2.99 2.30
C LEU A 75 11.71 -3.01 3.43
N ILE A 76 11.00 -4.13 3.61
CA ILE A 76 10.05 -4.27 4.73
C ILE A 76 10.79 -4.14 6.05
N LYS A 77 11.91 -4.85 6.25
CA LYS A 77 12.70 -4.79 7.49
C LYS A 77 13.17 -3.38 7.81
N GLN A 78 13.63 -2.64 6.80
CA GLN A 78 14.14 -1.28 6.96
C GLN A 78 13.04 -0.26 7.30
N ASN A 79 11.81 -0.47 6.84
CA ASN A 79 10.70 0.45 7.00
C ASN A 79 9.65 0.01 8.03
N PHE A 80 9.83 -1.15 8.68
CA PHE A 80 8.91 -1.65 9.68
C PHE A 80 9.18 -0.99 11.04
N LEU A 81 8.36 -0.01 11.37
CA LEU A 81 8.39 0.70 12.65
C LEU A 81 7.47 0.01 13.67
N SER A 82 7.62 0.35 14.96
CA SER A 82 6.65 -0.11 15.97
C SER A 82 5.24 0.35 15.62
N ASN A 83 4.26 -0.54 15.78
CA ASN A 83 2.86 -0.29 15.43
C ASN A 83 2.60 -0.05 13.92
N THR A 84 3.33 -0.82 13.07
CA THR A 84 3.15 -0.84 11.61
C THR A 84 2.32 -2.05 11.20
N ILE A 85 1.45 -1.87 10.21
CA ILE A 85 0.86 -2.98 9.43
C ILE A 85 1.41 -2.96 8.02
N ILE A 86 1.63 -4.13 7.44
CA ILE A 86 1.96 -4.32 6.03
C ILE A 86 0.67 -4.50 5.26
N VAL A 87 0.45 -3.67 4.24
CA VAL A 87 -0.70 -3.76 3.32
C VAL A 87 -0.18 -4.06 1.93
N CYS A 88 -0.65 -5.13 1.32
CA CYS A 88 -0.14 -5.59 0.04
C CYS A 88 -1.27 -5.72 -0.98
N GLU A 89 -1.03 -5.30 -2.23
CA GLU A 89 -1.96 -5.60 -3.33
C GLU A 89 -2.00 -7.11 -3.54
N ASP A 90 -3.21 -7.65 -3.62
CA ASP A 90 -3.47 -9.06 -3.89
C ASP A 90 -3.48 -9.34 -5.39
N TYR A 91 -2.96 -10.50 -5.78
CA TYR A 91 -2.94 -10.93 -7.16
C TYR A 91 -4.20 -11.72 -7.51
N LEU A 92 -4.99 -11.18 -8.45
CA LEU A 92 -6.18 -11.86 -8.95
C LEU A 92 -5.98 -12.30 -10.41
N LEU A 93 -6.45 -13.51 -10.71
CA LEU A 93 -6.55 -13.98 -12.09
C LEU A 93 -7.80 -13.39 -12.74
N TYR A 94 -7.60 -12.66 -13.83
CA TYR A 94 -8.69 -12.08 -14.62
C TYR A 94 -8.94 -12.93 -15.87
N ALA A 95 -10.18 -13.36 -16.09
CA ALA A 95 -10.55 -14.22 -17.22
C ALA A 95 -10.09 -13.66 -18.59
N ASN A 96 -10.18 -12.34 -18.78
CA ASN A 96 -9.76 -11.66 -20.02
C ASN A 96 -8.23 -11.50 -20.16
N LYS A 97 -7.45 -11.78 -19.11
CA LYS A 97 -5.98 -11.69 -19.10
C LYS A 97 -5.31 -13.03 -18.77
N LEU A 98 -6.11 -14.09 -18.61
CA LEU A 98 -5.66 -15.38 -18.07
C LEU A 98 -4.44 -15.94 -18.80
N GLN A 99 -4.45 -15.92 -20.14
CA GLN A 99 -3.34 -16.45 -20.95
C GLN A 99 -2.03 -15.69 -20.69
N ASN A 100 -2.08 -14.36 -20.64
CA ASN A 100 -0.91 -13.53 -20.36
C ASN A 100 -0.42 -13.71 -18.92
N GLN A 101 -1.33 -13.87 -17.97
CA GLN A 101 -1.00 -14.09 -16.56
C GLN A 101 -0.34 -15.46 -16.35
N ILE A 102 -0.81 -16.51 -17.03
CA ILE A 102 -0.18 -17.84 -16.98
C ILE A 102 1.20 -17.80 -17.64
N ASN A 103 1.33 -17.13 -18.78
CA ASN A 103 2.62 -17.03 -19.50
C ASN A 103 3.68 -16.22 -18.72
N SER A 104 3.29 -15.40 -17.75
CA SER A 104 4.22 -14.64 -16.88
C SER A 104 4.93 -15.48 -15.83
N ARG A 105 4.91 -16.83 -15.93
CA ARG A 105 5.51 -17.76 -14.96
C ARG A 105 4.99 -17.61 -13.52
N MET A 106 3.89 -16.88 -13.33
CA MET A 106 3.27 -16.63 -12.01
C MET A 106 4.26 -16.03 -11.00
N GLU A 107 5.17 -15.17 -11.43
CA GLU A 107 6.22 -14.60 -10.59
C GLU A 107 5.66 -13.66 -9.52
N THR A 108 4.66 -12.85 -9.87
CA THR A 108 4.00 -11.95 -8.89
C THR A 108 3.32 -12.73 -7.75
N PRO A 109 2.48 -13.75 -7.99
CA PRO A 109 1.92 -14.54 -6.88
C PRO A 109 2.98 -15.29 -6.07
N LYS A 110 4.09 -15.71 -6.68
CA LYS A 110 5.21 -16.33 -5.94
C LYS A 110 5.86 -15.32 -4.99
N LEU A 111 6.15 -14.11 -5.45
CA LEU A 111 6.66 -13.02 -4.60
C LEU A 111 5.70 -12.73 -3.44
N ILE A 112 4.40 -12.59 -3.72
CA ILE A 112 3.38 -12.37 -2.68
C ILE A 112 3.39 -13.51 -1.66
N GLY A 113 3.46 -14.77 -2.11
CA GLY A 113 3.58 -15.93 -1.21
C GLY A 113 4.83 -15.86 -0.31
N CYS A 114 5.97 -15.44 -0.84
CA CYS A 114 7.19 -15.22 -0.05
C CYS A 114 6.99 -14.10 1.00
N LEU A 115 6.33 -13.01 0.63
CA LEU A 115 6.03 -11.91 1.55
C LEU A 115 5.07 -12.33 2.67
N GLN A 116 4.02 -13.10 2.35
CA GLN A 116 3.09 -13.66 3.32
C GLN A 116 3.80 -14.60 4.30
N LEU A 117 4.64 -15.51 3.79
CA LEU A 117 5.42 -16.43 4.62
C LEU A 117 6.38 -15.67 5.54
N PHE A 118 7.06 -14.65 5.01
CA PHE A 118 7.93 -13.78 5.80
C PHE A 118 7.15 -13.08 6.92
N CYS A 119 6.01 -12.47 6.62
CA CYS A 119 5.16 -11.84 7.62
C CYS A 119 4.71 -12.83 8.71
N TYR A 120 4.31 -14.04 8.32
CA TYR A 120 3.92 -15.10 9.24
C TYR A 120 5.07 -15.52 10.16
N GLN A 121 6.27 -15.78 9.62
CA GLN A 121 7.45 -16.22 10.38
C GLN A 121 7.90 -15.19 11.43
N TYR A 122 7.74 -13.90 11.13
CA TYR A 122 8.16 -12.81 12.02
C TYR A 122 7.00 -12.19 12.80
N ASN A 123 5.81 -12.80 12.78
CA ASN A 123 4.58 -12.29 13.43
C ASN A 123 4.28 -10.82 13.08
N LEU A 124 4.53 -10.42 11.83
CA LEU A 124 4.23 -9.09 11.34
C LEU A 124 2.76 -9.01 10.93
N PRO A 125 2.00 -8.01 11.40
CA PRO A 125 0.62 -7.84 10.95
C PRO A 125 0.60 -7.47 9.47
N TYR A 126 -0.21 -8.18 8.68
CA TYR A 126 -0.38 -7.90 7.26
C TYR A 126 -1.84 -8.00 6.82
N HIS A 127 -2.17 -7.34 5.72
CA HIS A 127 -3.50 -7.31 5.13
C HIS A 127 -3.39 -7.26 3.61
N MET A 128 -4.18 -8.11 2.93
CA MET A 128 -4.25 -8.13 1.46
C MET A 128 -5.44 -7.30 0.97
N GLN A 129 -5.25 -6.54 -0.10
CA GLN A 129 -6.28 -5.71 -0.73
C GLN A 129 -6.28 -5.93 -2.24
N THR A 130 -7.45 -6.09 -2.84
CA THR A 130 -7.54 -6.22 -4.30
C THR A 130 -7.40 -4.88 -5.00
N ALA A 131 -6.80 -4.89 -6.20
CA ALA A 131 -6.70 -3.69 -7.04
C ALA A 131 -8.08 -3.07 -7.33
N SER A 132 -9.09 -3.89 -7.58
CA SER A 132 -10.47 -3.43 -7.89
C SER A 132 -11.12 -2.70 -6.71
N GLU A 133 -10.90 -3.17 -5.47
CA GLU A 133 -11.41 -2.51 -4.26
C GLU A 133 -10.82 -1.10 -4.11
N VAL A 134 -9.56 -0.93 -4.46
CA VAL A 134 -8.79 0.27 -4.19
C VAL A 134 -8.84 1.27 -5.36
N LYS A 135 -8.54 0.82 -6.59
CA LYS A 135 -8.41 1.71 -7.76
C LYS A 135 -9.72 2.39 -8.15
N THR A 136 -10.85 1.73 -7.94
CA THR A 136 -12.18 2.30 -8.19
C THR A 136 -12.48 3.52 -7.30
N ARG A 137 -11.98 3.50 -6.05
CA ARG A 137 -12.23 4.57 -5.06
C ARG A 137 -11.21 5.69 -5.11
N TRP A 138 -9.98 5.40 -5.55
CA TRP A 138 -8.84 6.31 -5.45
C TRP A 138 -8.26 6.65 -6.82
N ALA A 139 -9.11 7.17 -7.72
CA ALA A 139 -8.63 7.76 -8.97
C ALA A 139 -7.69 8.96 -8.68
N ASN A 140 -6.77 9.27 -9.61
CA ASN A 140 -5.76 10.31 -9.42
C ASN A 140 -6.37 11.66 -9.00
N HIS A 141 -7.44 12.09 -9.66
CA HIS A 141 -8.11 13.36 -9.34
C HIS A 141 -8.68 13.40 -7.92
N ILE A 142 -9.09 12.25 -7.36
CA ILE A 142 -9.57 12.17 -5.97
C ILE A 142 -8.42 12.30 -4.99
N LEU A 143 -7.29 11.61 -5.25
CA LEU A 143 -6.09 11.72 -4.41
C LEU A 143 -5.50 13.14 -4.45
N GLU A 144 -5.47 13.76 -5.63
CA GLU A 144 -5.02 15.14 -5.84
C GLU A 144 -5.93 16.13 -5.11
N HIS A 145 -7.25 16.05 -5.30
CA HIS A 145 -8.21 16.90 -4.62
C HIS A 145 -8.11 16.80 -3.08
N ARG A 146 -7.75 15.63 -2.56
CA ARG A 146 -7.53 15.41 -1.13
C ARG A 146 -6.12 15.78 -0.64
N GLY A 147 -5.27 16.24 -1.54
CA GLY A 147 -3.92 16.70 -1.22
C GLY A 147 -2.92 15.57 -0.90
N TYR A 148 -3.18 14.35 -1.34
CA TYR A 148 -2.24 13.23 -1.17
C TYR A 148 -1.16 13.18 -2.24
N ILE A 149 -1.52 13.56 -3.46
CA ILE A 149 -0.59 13.62 -4.61
C ILE A 149 -0.74 14.96 -5.31
N GLU A 150 0.27 15.33 -6.08
CA GLU A 150 0.25 16.49 -6.96
C GLU A 150 0.76 16.12 -8.36
N LEU A 151 0.23 16.78 -9.38
CA LEU A 151 0.67 16.61 -10.76
C LEU A 151 2.02 17.30 -10.98
N ILE A 152 3.02 16.54 -11.48
CA ILE A 152 4.37 17.08 -11.69
C ILE A 152 4.50 17.73 -13.07
N ASN A 153 3.86 17.16 -14.08
CA ASN A 153 4.02 17.60 -15.46
C ASN A 153 2.78 17.34 -16.32
N LYS A 154 2.78 17.92 -17.54
CA LYS A 154 1.70 17.76 -18.51
C LYS A 154 1.50 16.33 -19.04
N ARG A 155 2.43 15.40 -18.76
CA ARG A 155 2.34 13.98 -19.15
C ARG A 155 1.49 13.16 -18.20
N GLY A 156 0.94 13.76 -17.14
CA GLY A 156 0.10 13.07 -16.17
C GLY A 156 0.88 12.29 -15.10
N GLU A 157 2.12 12.66 -14.86
CA GLU A 157 2.92 12.10 -13.78
C GLU A 157 2.59 12.79 -12.45
N TYR A 158 2.45 11.99 -11.40
CA TYR A 158 2.08 12.44 -10.06
C TYR A 158 3.18 12.09 -9.07
N ARG A 159 3.30 12.89 -8.02
CA ARG A 159 4.14 12.57 -6.84
C ARG A 159 3.35 12.76 -5.55
N PRO A 160 3.74 12.13 -4.43
CA PRO A 160 3.14 12.43 -3.13
C PRO A 160 3.47 13.86 -2.69
N THR A 161 2.52 14.50 -2.02
CA THR A 161 2.69 15.88 -1.50
C THR A 161 3.55 15.96 -0.24
N SER A 162 3.93 14.82 0.34
CA SER A 162 4.76 14.75 1.54
C SER A 162 5.68 13.53 1.50
N GLY A 163 6.72 13.58 2.35
CA GLY A 163 7.70 12.51 2.46
C GLY A 163 8.80 12.58 1.40
N LYS A 164 9.72 11.61 1.45
CA LYS A 164 10.77 11.43 0.43
C LYS A 164 10.27 10.43 -0.61
N CYS A 165 10.48 10.70 -1.87
CA CYS A 165 10.18 9.78 -2.96
C CYS A 165 11.30 9.86 -3.99
N GLU A 166 12.30 8.99 -3.86
CA GLU A 166 13.50 9.01 -4.71
C GLU A 166 13.27 8.34 -6.06
N THR A 167 12.48 7.26 -6.06
CA THR A 167 12.14 6.52 -7.26
C THR A 167 10.61 6.40 -7.35
N TYR A 168 10.02 7.03 -8.35
CA TYR A 168 8.57 7.05 -8.50
C TYR A 168 8.12 6.26 -9.74
N SER A 169 7.10 5.44 -9.57
CA SER A 169 6.46 4.69 -10.65
C SER A 169 4.94 4.64 -10.45
N HIS A 170 4.21 4.12 -11.44
CA HIS A 170 2.78 3.86 -11.26
C HIS A 170 2.50 2.83 -10.15
N HIS A 171 3.43 1.90 -9.89
CA HIS A 171 3.33 0.97 -8.75
C HIS A 171 3.48 1.69 -7.41
N SER A 172 4.35 2.72 -7.31
CA SER A 172 4.40 3.55 -6.09
C SER A 172 3.08 4.28 -5.87
N LEU A 173 2.44 4.77 -6.94
CA LEU A 173 1.12 5.40 -6.87
C LEU A 173 0.04 4.40 -6.44
N ASP A 174 0.11 3.15 -6.90
CA ASP A 174 -0.81 2.11 -6.47
C ASP A 174 -0.59 1.75 -4.99
N ALA A 175 0.65 1.65 -4.52
CA ALA A 175 0.94 1.49 -3.09
C ALA A 175 0.39 2.65 -2.25
N ILE A 176 0.47 3.90 -2.73
CA ILE A 176 -0.16 5.06 -2.08
C ILE A 176 -1.67 4.87 -1.96
N ARG A 177 -2.35 4.41 -3.01
CA ARG A 177 -3.80 4.12 -2.99
C ARG A 177 -4.15 3.08 -1.93
N HIS A 178 -3.36 2.00 -1.85
CA HIS A 178 -3.53 0.94 -0.86
C HIS A 178 -3.37 1.45 0.57
N ALA A 179 -2.36 2.29 0.83
CA ALA A 179 -2.14 2.90 2.15
C ALA A 179 -3.33 3.77 2.58
N ILE A 180 -3.80 4.65 1.70
CA ILE A 180 -4.93 5.55 1.98
C ILE A 180 -6.23 4.76 2.18
N HIS A 181 -6.49 3.75 1.34
CA HIS A 181 -7.67 2.91 1.47
C HIS A 181 -7.70 2.22 2.84
N TYR A 182 -6.59 1.58 3.23
CA TYR A 182 -6.49 0.93 4.52
C TYR A 182 -6.66 1.92 5.68
N ALA A 183 -5.98 3.07 5.61
CA ALA A 183 -6.03 4.09 6.66
C ALA A 183 -7.45 4.59 6.95
N ILE A 184 -8.30 4.69 5.92
CA ILE A 184 -9.64 5.27 6.03
C ILE A 184 -10.70 4.21 6.35
N PHE A 185 -10.59 3.00 5.80
CA PHE A 185 -11.68 2.03 5.86
C PHE A 185 -11.40 0.79 6.73
N LYS A 186 -10.15 0.51 7.06
CA LYS A 186 -9.77 -0.74 7.75
C LYS A 186 -9.00 -0.53 9.06
N ASN A 187 -8.50 0.67 9.31
CA ASN A 187 -7.62 0.99 10.45
C ASN A 187 -8.38 1.55 11.68
N ASN A 188 -9.59 1.09 11.88
CA ASN A 188 -10.44 1.49 13.03
C ASN A 188 -10.43 0.45 14.13
#